data_a9d2a5dac3c60fba063e4586d2a9d84e
#
_entry.id   a9d2a5dac3c60fba063e4586d2a9d84e
#
_cell.length_a   1.000
_cell.length_b   1.000
_cell.length_c   1.000
_cell.angle_alpha   90.00
_cell.angle_beta   90.00
_cell.angle_gamma   90.00
#
_symmetry.space_group_name_H-M   'P 1'
#
loop_
_entity.id
_entity.type
_entity.pdbx_description
1 polymer ?
#
loop_
_entity_poly.entity_id
_entity_poly.type
_entity_poly.pdbx_seq_one_letter_code
_entity_poly.pdbx_strand_id
1 'polypeptide(L)'
;ACLFIGSSPIRQYAEGWDEEFLVRQSTEAIAYAVRNGLRVLYVTEDTTRAKPETLKRLYSEAVRAGASRVCGADTTGHATPDGARRVVRFVRAVLDAAGGSHIGIDWHGHRDRGLGLVNCMAAFEAGATRVHGTALGIGERCGNAEIDLLLVNLKLLGWIDRDLTALGTYCRVASEALLR
;
A
#
# COMPACT_ATOMS: atom_id res chain seq x y z
N ALA A 1 -13.97 -3.94 0.32
CA ALA A 1 -13.30 -4.74 -0.72
C ALA A 1 -11.89 -4.21 -0.95
N CYS A 2 -10.94 -5.11 -1.19
CA CYS A 2 -9.60 -4.75 -1.66
C CYS A 2 -9.52 -5.16 -3.13
N LEU A 3 -9.31 -4.19 -4.02
CA LEU A 3 -9.22 -4.39 -5.46
C LEU A 3 -7.84 -3.95 -5.92
N PHE A 4 -7.13 -4.80 -6.67
CA PHE A 4 -5.77 -4.48 -7.13
C PHE A 4 -5.55 -4.82 -8.59
N ILE A 5 -4.62 -4.09 -9.23
CA ILE A 5 -4.18 -4.34 -10.59
C ILE A 5 -2.69 -3.99 -10.74
N GLY A 6 -1.96 -4.71 -11.58
CA GLY A 6 -0.56 -4.44 -11.87
C GLY A 6 -0.39 -3.17 -12.70
N SER A 7 0.41 -2.22 -12.20
CA SER A 7 0.53 -0.89 -12.82
C SER A 7 1.87 -0.65 -13.54
N SER A 8 2.89 -1.47 -13.28
CA SER A 8 4.21 -1.27 -13.88
C SER A 8 4.28 -1.69 -15.36
N PRO A 9 5.22 -1.11 -16.14
CA PRO A 9 5.43 -1.52 -17.52
C PRO A 9 5.76 -3.00 -17.68
N ILE A 10 6.42 -3.60 -16.67
CA ILE A 10 6.75 -5.04 -16.68
C ILE A 10 5.48 -5.88 -16.62
N ARG A 11 4.52 -5.51 -15.72
CA ARG A 11 3.24 -6.21 -15.61
C ARG A 11 2.40 -6.01 -16.87
N GLN A 12 2.33 -4.79 -17.41
CA GLN A 12 1.64 -4.51 -18.66
C GLN A 12 2.17 -5.37 -19.81
N TYR A 13 3.49 -5.47 -19.93
CA TYR A 13 4.13 -6.30 -20.96
C TYR A 13 3.83 -7.79 -20.76
N ALA A 14 3.97 -8.30 -19.54
CA ALA A 14 3.80 -9.73 -19.25
C ALA A 14 2.37 -10.21 -19.46
N GLU A 15 1.38 -9.36 -19.16
CA GLU A 15 -0.04 -9.69 -19.27
C GLU A 15 -0.68 -9.25 -20.60
N GLY A 16 0.06 -8.50 -21.42
CA GLY A 16 -0.49 -7.92 -22.65
C GLY A 16 -1.52 -6.81 -22.40
N TRP A 17 -1.41 -6.09 -21.29
CA TRP A 17 -2.36 -5.03 -20.89
C TRP A 17 -1.87 -3.67 -21.35
N ASP A 18 -2.74 -2.91 -21.97
CA ASP A 18 -2.53 -1.47 -22.20
C ASP A 18 -3.14 -0.61 -21.06
N GLU A 19 -2.87 0.66 -21.08
CA GLU A 19 -3.35 1.57 -20.06
C GLU A 19 -4.88 1.72 -20.07
N GLU A 20 -5.51 1.65 -21.24
CA GLU A 20 -6.98 1.70 -21.37
C GLU A 20 -7.63 0.49 -20.69
N PHE A 21 -7.03 -0.68 -20.86
CA PHE A 21 -7.47 -1.89 -20.15
C PHE A 21 -7.37 -1.72 -18.64
N LEU A 22 -6.22 -1.22 -18.13
CA LEU A 22 -6.04 -0.99 -16.70
C LEU A 22 -7.11 -0.06 -16.13
N VAL A 23 -7.36 1.06 -16.79
CA VAL A 23 -8.36 2.05 -16.37
C VAL A 23 -9.75 1.45 -16.38
N ARG A 24 -10.14 0.82 -17.47
CA ARG A 24 -11.48 0.22 -17.61
C ARG A 24 -11.74 -0.83 -16.54
N GLN A 25 -10.82 -1.80 -16.36
CA GLN A 25 -10.98 -2.86 -15.38
C GLN A 25 -11.06 -2.31 -13.96
N SER A 26 -10.22 -1.33 -13.64
CA SER A 26 -10.22 -0.69 -12.32
C SER A 26 -11.54 0.03 -12.05
N THR A 27 -11.99 0.87 -12.97
CA THR A 27 -13.20 1.69 -12.78
C THR A 27 -14.46 0.83 -12.72
N GLU A 28 -14.58 -0.20 -13.57
CA GLU A 28 -15.71 -1.14 -13.56
C GLU A 28 -15.79 -1.90 -12.24
N ALA A 29 -14.66 -2.44 -11.76
CA ALA A 29 -14.60 -3.19 -10.51
C ALA A 29 -14.92 -2.30 -9.29
N ILE A 30 -14.33 -1.10 -9.22
CA ILE A 30 -14.60 -0.14 -8.14
C ILE A 30 -16.07 0.25 -8.14
N ALA A 31 -16.60 0.67 -9.28
CA ALA A 31 -17.99 1.08 -9.40
C ALA A 31 -18.97 -0.06 -9.07
N TYR A 32 -18.65 -1.29 -9.46
CA TYR A 32 -19.45 -2.46 -9.08
C TYR A 32 -19.49 -2.66 -7.57
N ALA A 33 -18.33 -2.64 -6.90
CA ALA A 33 -18.24 -2.80 -5.46
C ALA A 33 -18.99 -1.69 -4.71
N VAL A 34 -18.82 -0.43 -5.14
CA VAL A 34 -19.48 0.74 -4.54
C VAL A 34 -21.00 0.64 -4.68
N ARG A 35 -21.51 0.28 -5.88
CA ARG A 35 -22.97 0.09 -6.10
C ARG A 35 -23.56 -1.02 -5.21
N ASN A 36 -22.74 -1.98 -4.78
CA ASN A 36 -23.16 -3.04 -3.86
C ASN A 36 -22.88 -2.70 -2.38
N GLY A 37 -22.67 -1.43 -2.04
CA GLY A 37 -22.51 -0.94 -0.66
C GLY A 37 -21.16 -1.26 -0.04
N LEU A 38 -20.15 -1.67 -0.81
CA LEU A 38 -18.82 -2.00 -0.27
C LEU A 38 -17.90 -0.79 -0.29
N ARG A 39 -17.18 -0.59 0.81
CA ARG A 39 -16.06 0.35 0.84
C ARG A 39 -14.88 -0.27 0.08
N VAL A 40 -14.25 0.52 -0.78
CA VAL A 40 -13.16 0.05 -1.66
C VAL A 40 -11.82 0.63 -1.24
N LEU A 41 -10.84 -0.26 -1.02
CA LEU A 41 -9.41 0.02 -1.06
C LEU A 41 -8.92 -0.36 -2.47
N TYR A 42 -8.49 0.62 -3.25
CA TYR A 42 -7.90 0.39 -4.56
C TYR A 42 -6.37 0.37 -4.48
N VAL A 43 -5.76 -0.69 -4.99
CA VAL A 43 -4.32 -0.95 -4.89
C VAL A 43 -3.69 -0.98 -6.28
N THR A 44 -2.64 -0.21 -6.50
CA THR A 44 -1.77 -0.41 -7.66
C THR A 44 -0.61 -1.33 -7.26
N GLU A 45 -0.60 -2.55 -7.80
CA GLU A 45 0.55 -3.45 -7.65
C GLU A 45 1.75 -2.86 -8.39
N ASP A 46 2.93 -2.98 -7.79
CA ASP A 46 4.20 -2.50 -8.34
C ASP A 46 4.23 -0.99 -8.62
N THR A 47 3.63 -0.23 -7.72
CA THR A 47 3.52 1.23 -7.79
C THR A 47 4.89 1.90 -7.93
N THR A 48 5.89 1.40 -7.21
CA THR A 48 7.22 2.02 -7.16
C THR A 48 8.01 1.95 -8.47
N ARG A 49 7.57 1.09 -9.42
CA ARG A 49 8.14 0.95 -10.76
C ARG A 49 7.17 1.36 -11.88
N ALA A 50 5.98 1.83 -11.53
CA ALA A 50 4.99 2.30 -12.49
C ALA A 50 5.34 3.71 -13.02
N LYS A 51 4.86 4.04 -14.21
CA LYS A 51 4.99 5.39 -14.77
C LYS A 51 4.11 6.36 -14.00
N PRO A 52 4.60 7.56 -13.64
CA PRO A 52 3.80 8.56 -12.93
C PRO A 52 2.49 8.92 -13.65
N GLU A 53 2.50 8.99 -14.98
CA GLU A 53 1.33 9.31 -15.80
C GLU A 53 0.25 8.24 -15.65
N THR A 54 0.65 6.96 -15.71
CA THR A 54 -0.27 5.82 -15.50
C THR A 54 -0.87 5.85 -14.09
N LEU A 55 -0.04 6.08 -13.06
CA LEU A 55 -0.53 6.20 -11.68
C LEU A 55 -1.48 7.38 -11.51
N LYS A 56 -1.14 8.54 -12.09
CA LYS A 56 -2.02 9.72 -12.05
C LYS A 56 -3.38 9.39 -12.64
N ARG A 57 -3.42 8.74 -13.78
CA ARG A 57 -4.67 8.34 -14.43
C ARG A 57 -5.46 7.35 -13.58
N LEU A 58 -4.83 6.26 -13.14
CA LEU A 58 -5.47 5.21 -12.34
C LEU A 58 -6.06 5.76 -11.04
N TYR A 59 -5.31 6.55 -10.28
CA TYR A 59 -5.81 7.10 -9.02
C TYR A 59 -6.89 8.16 -9.24
N SER A 60 -6.79 9.00 -10.27
CA SER A 60 -7.84 9.96 -10.59
C SER A 60 -9.16 9.26 -10.96
N GLU A 61 -9.10 8.21 -11.76
CA GLU A 61 -10.29 7.42 -12.11
C GLU A 61 -10.83 6.62 -10.92
N ALA A 62 -9.96 6.11 -10.05
CA ALA A 62 -10.38 5.45 -8.82
C ALA A 62 -11.17 6.39 -7.89
N VAL A 63 -10.76 7.65 -7.78
CA VAL A 63 -11.52 8.70 -7.04
C VAL A 63 -12.90 8.88 -7.65
N ARG A 64 -12.97 9.05 -8.98
CA ARG A 64 -14.26 9.24 -9.70
C ARG A 64 -15.18 8.04 -9.58
N ALA A 65 -14.63 6.84 -9.58
CA ALA A 65 -15.38 5.60 -9.41
C ALA A 65 -15.84 5.32 -7.96
N GLY A 66 -15.39 6.12 -6.98
CA GLY A 66 -15.85 6.06 -5.59
C GLY A 66 -14.97 5.24 -4.65
N ALA A 67 -13.68 5.03 -4.97
CA ALA A 67 -12.75 4.41 -4.03
C ALA A 67 -12.66 5.24 -2.74
N SER A 68 -12.74 4.58 -1.59
CA SER A 68 -12.65 5.22 -0.27
C SER A 68 -11.23 5.32 0.27
N ARG A 69 -10.33 4.53 -0.26
CA ARG A 69 -8.89 4.51 0.04
C ARG A 69 -8.11 4.08 -1.19
N VAL A 70 -6.85 4.48 -1.26
CA VAL A 70 -5.89 3.96 -2.25
C VAL A 70 -4.65 3.41 -1.55
N CYS A 71 -3.95 2.49 -2.20
CA CYS A 71 -2.72 1.92 -1.69
C CYS A 71 -1.63 1.94 -2.76
N GLY A 72 -0.48 2.48 -2.41
CA GLY A 72 0.75 2.31 -3.16
C GLY A 72 1.49 1.06 -2.66
N ALA A 73 1.80 0.13 -3.57
CA ALA A 73 2.52 -1.09 -3.24
C ALA A 73 3.96 -1.09 -3.73
N ASP A 74 4.90 -1.22 -2.81
CA ASP A 74 6.31 -1.53 -3.09
C ASP A 74 6.47 -3.05 -3.19
N THR A 75 5.90 -3.60 -4.26
CA THR A 75 5.72 -5.05 -4.47
C THR A 75 7.01 -5.84 -4.44
N THR A 76 8.11 -5.25 -4.90
CA THR A 76 9.43 -5.92 -4.97
C THR A 76 10.45 -5.37 -3.97
N GLY A 77 10.01 -4.58 -2.98
CA GLY A 77 10.91 -3.93 -2.04
C GLY A 77 11.94 -3.03 -2.71
N HIS A 78 11.55 -2.39 -3.83
CA HIS A 78 12.45 -1.59 -4.67
C HIS A 78 12.73 -0.21 -4.10
N ALA A 79 11.78 0.38 -3.38
CA ALA A 79 11.86 1.74 -2.88
C ALA A 79 12.98 1.94 -1.86
N THR A 80 13.54 3.15 -1.88
CA THR A 80 14.28 3.70 -0.75
C THR A 80 13.32 4.47 0.17
N PRO A 81 13.69 4.82 1.42
CA PRO A 81 12.84 5.63 2.29
C PRO A 81 12.44 6.98 1.67
N ASP A 82 13.35 7.64 0.96
CA ASP A 82 13.04 8.87 0.23
C ASP A 82 12.08 8.59 -0.95
N GLY A 83 12.27 7.48 -1.65
CA GLY A 83 11.35 7.02 -2.69
C GLY A 83 9.94 6.80 -2.16
N ALA A 84 9.80 6.13 -1.02
CA ALA A 84 8.51 5.91 -0.36
C ALA A 84 7.81 7.25 -0.02
N ARG A 85 8.55 8.21 0.57
CA ARG A 85 8.03 9.56 0.84
C ARG A 85 7.54 10.26 -0.42
N ARG A 86 8.33 10.20 -1.50
CA ARG A 86 7.96 10.84 -2.77
C ARG A 86 6.71 10.24 -3.39
N VAL A 87 6.59 8.90 -3.37
CA VAL A 87 5.39 8.22 -3.88
C VAL A 87 4.16 8.63 -3.09
N VAL A 88 4.20 8.63 -1.76
CA VAL A 88 3.06 9.04 -0.93
C VAL A 88 2.65 10.49 -1.20
N ARG A 89 3.61 11.42 -1.28
CA ARG A 89 3.33 12.83 -1.60
C ARG A 89 2.78 12.99 -3.01
N PHE A 90 3.30 12.26 -3.98
CA PHE A 90 2.78 12.27 -5.35
C PHE A 90 1.34 11.77 -5.40
N VAL A 91 1.04 10.64 -4.76
CA VAL A 91 -0.32 10.10 -4.67
C VAL A 91 -1.25 11.11 -4.02
N ARG A 92 -0.85 11.74 -2.91
CA ARG A 92 -1.66 12.80 -2.25
C ARG A 92 -1.99 13.93 -3.23
N ALA A 93 -1.01 14.45 -3.94
CA ALA A 93 -1.22 15.52 -4.92
C ALA A 93 -2.18 15.11 -6.05
N VAL A 94 -2.09 13.87 -6.52
CA VAL A 94 -3.01 13.31 -7.53
C VAL A 94 -4.44 13.23 -7.00
N LEU A 95 -4.62 12.71 -5.78
CA LEU A 95 -5.93 12.59 -5.15
C LEU A 95 -6.56 13.97 -4.92
N ASP A 96 -5.79 14.94 -4.43
CA ASP A 96 -6.26 16.32 -4.19
C ASP A 96 -6.71 16.96 -5.48
N ALA A 97 -5.93 16.83 -6.56
CA ALA A 97 -6.29 17.35 -7.88
C ALA A 97 -7.54 16.68 -8.48
N ALA A 98 -7.84 15.46 -8.08
CA ALA A 98 -9.04 14.72 -8.51
C ALA A 98 -10.27 14.96 -7.61
N GLY A 99 -10.18 15.81 -6.57
CA GLY A 99 -11.25 16.05 -5.60
C GLY A 99 -11.33 15.03 -4.47
N GLY A 100 -10.32 14.18 -4.33
CA GLY A 100 -10.25 13.09 -3.33
C GLY A 100 -9.40 13.43 -2.10
N SER A 101 -9.38 14.68 -1.62
CA SER A 101 -8.60 15.11 -0.45
C SER A 101 -8.94 14.34 0.83
N HIS A 102 -10.18 13.83 0.95
CA HIS A 102 -10.67 13.01 2.05
C HIS A 102 -10.24 11.54 1.97
N ILE A 103 -9.71 11.09 0.84
CA ILE A 103 -9.35 9.68 0.61
C ILE A 103 -8.04 9.36 1.33
N GLY A 104 -8.05 8.30 2.13
CA GLY A 104 -6.87 7.82 2.84
C GLY A 104 -5.88 7.13 1.91
N ILE A 105 -4.59 7.26 2.23
CA ILE A 105 -3.49 6.60 1.52
C ILE A 105 -2.94 5.48 2.40
N ASP A 106 -2.87 4.28 1.84
CA ASP A 106 -2.21 3.13 2.43
C ASP A 106 -0.84 2.92 1.77
N TRP A 107 0.09 2.40 2.53
CA TRP A 107 1.38 1.91 2.02
C TRP A 107 1.53 0.42 2.33
N HIS A 108 1.87 -0.36 1.30
CA HIS A 108 2.21 -1.77 1.42
C HIS A 108 3.62 -1.99 0.87
N GLY A 109 4.50 -2.59 1.66
CA GLY A 109 5.90 -2.75 1.26
C GLY A 109 6.49 -4.11 1.65
N HIS A 110 7.20 -4.71 0.68
CA HIS A 110 8.03 -5.89 0.88
C HIS A 110 9.43 -5.51 1.33
N ARG A 111 10.16 -6.49 1.89
CA ARG A 111 11.48 -6.27 2.48
C ARG A 111 12.64 -6.91 1.70
N ASP A 112 12.51 -7.06 0.40
CA ASP A 112 13.52 -7.72 -0.43
C ASP A 112 14.93 -7.08 -0.32
N ARG A 113 14.98 -5.78 -0.05
CA ARG A 113 16.24 -5.04 0.23
C ARG A 113 16.47 -4.76 1.73
N GLY A 114 15.71 -5.40 2.63
CA GLY A 114 15.76 -5.12 4.06
C GLY A 114 15.17 -3.75 4.47
N LEU A 115 14.49 -3.04 3.56
CA LEU A 115 13.98 -1.68 3.80
C LEU A 115 12.48 -1.61 4.10
N GLY A 116 11.77 -2.73 4.16
CA GLY A 116 10.32 -2.76 4.32
C GLY A 116 9.81 -1.98 5.52
N LEU A 117 10.40 -2.20 6.71
CA LEU A 117 10.07 -1.49 7.94
C LEU A 117 10.32 0.02 7.82
N VAL A 118 11.52 0.41 7.38
CA VAL A 118 11.91 1.82 7.28
C VAL A 118 11.08 2.55 6.22
N ASN A 119 10.73 1.87 5.11
CA ASN A 119 9.86 2.43 4.08
C ASN A 119 8.43 2.64 4.59
N CYS A 120 7.89 1.75 5.45
CA CYS A 120 6.60 1.96 6.11
C CYS A 120 6.63 3.20 7.02
N MET A 121 7.68 3.38 7.80
CA MET A 121 7.84 4.57 8.65
C MET A 121 7.94 5.84 7.80
N ALA A 122 8.74 5.83 6.74
CA ALA A 122 8.90 6.95 5.82
C ALA A 122 7.59 7.31 5.10
N ALA A 123 6.81 6.31 4.71
CA ALA A 123 5.49 6.51 4.11
C ALA A 123 4.50 7.13 5.10
N PHE A 124 4.48 6.65 6.35
CA PHE A 124 3.64 7.20 7.42
C PHE A 124 3.99 8.67 7.71
N GLU A 125 5.29 8.98 7.86
CA GLU A 125 5.79 10.35 8.04
C GLU A 125 5.39 11.27 6.87
N ALA A 126 5.32 10.74 5.66
CA ALA A 126 4.95 11.49 4.46
C ALA A 126 3.43 11.68 4.28
N GLY A 127 2.60 11.12 5.17
CA GLY A 127 1.15 11.30 5.17
C GLY A 127 0.34 10.06 4.73
N ALA A 128 0.95 8.89 4.63
CA ALA A 128 0.16 7.66 4.56
C ALA A 128 -0.64 7.50 5.86
N THR A 129 -1.95 7.29 5.73
CA THR A 129 -2.86 7.20 6.88
C THR A 129 -2.97 5.78 7.43
N ARG A 130 -2.40 4.82 6.72
CA ARG A 130 -2.27 3.41 7.12
C ARG A 130 -1.03 2.82 6.47
N VAL A 131 -0.33 1.99 7.21
CA VAL A 131 0.78 1.17 6.71
C VAL A 131 0.50 -0.29 6.99
N HIS A 132 0.88 -1.16 6.06
CA HIS A 132 0.63 -2.58 6.16
C HIS A 132 1.87 -3.30 6.69
N GLY A 133 1.64 -4.24 7.59
CA GLY A 133 2.65 -5.15 8.08
C GLY A 133 2.05 -6.52 8.37
N THR A 134 2.89 -7.52 8.51
CA THR A 134 2.48 -8.88 8.83
C THR A 134 3.18 -9.37 10.10
N ALA A 135 2.61 -10.38 10.75
CA ALA A 135 3.21 -10.99 11.93
C ALA A 135 4.61 -11.49 11.59
N LEU A 136 5.62 -11.00 12.33
CA LEU A 136 7.03 -11.38 12.14
C LEU A 136 7.53 -11.18 10.71
N GLY A 137 6.88 -10.31 9.95
CA GLY A 137 7.22 -10.04 8.56
C GLY A 137 6.97 -11.18 7.58
N ILE A 138 6.09 -12.14 7.90
CA ILE A 138 5.77 -13.22 6.98
C ILE A 138 5.18 -12.68 5.67
N GLY A 139 5.52 -13.33 4.56
CA GLY A 139 5.01 -12.95 3.24
C GLY A 139 5.81 -13.58 2.12
N GLU A 140 5.50 -13.19 0.90
CA GLU A 140 6.16 -13.67 -0.30
C GLU A 140 7.65 -13.34 -0.30
N ARG A 141 8.46 -14.22 -0.86
CA ARG A 141 9.92 -14.10 -1.00
C ARG A 141 10.60 -13.83 0.35
N CYS A 142 11.09 -12.59 0.57
CA CYS A 142 11.74 -12.18 1.81
C CYS A 142 10.75 -11.74 2.90
N GLY A 143 9.48 -11.53 2.54
CA GLY A 143 8.41 -11.12 3.45
C GLY A 143 8.01 -9.66 3.33
N ASN A 144 7.18 -9.22 4.27
CA ASN A 144 6.65 -7.86 4.40
C ASN A 144 7.32 -7.11 5.56
N ALA A 145 6.94 -5.84 5.75
CA ALA A 145 7.29 -5.13 6.97
C ALA A 145 6.77 -5.87 8.21
N GLU A 146 7.60 -5.98 9.22
CA GLU A 146 7.28 -6.65 10.49
C GLU A 146 6.37 -5.75 11.33
N ILE A 147 5.12 -6.17 11.56
CA ILE A 147 4.16 -5.36 12.32
C ILE A 147 4.58 -5.16 13.79
N ASP A 148 5.22 -6.15 14.37
CA ASP A 148 5.75 -6.12 15.72
C ASP A 148 6.84 -5.05 15.87
N LEU A 149 7.83 -5.06 14.98
CA LEU A 149 8.88 -4.04 14.96
C LEU A 149 8.34 -2.66 14.61
N LEU A 150 7.39 -2.58 13.69
CA LEU A 150 6.74 -1.33 13.29
C LEU A 150 6.04 -0.68 14.48
N LEU A 151 5.23 -1.45 15.22
CA LEU A 151 4.51 -0.95 16.40
C LEU A 151 5.47 -0.43 17.48
N VAL A 152 6.56 -1.15 17.76
CA VAL A 152 7.58 -0.72 18.72
C VAL A 152 8.23 0.60 18.27
N ASN A 153 8.64 0.71 17.02
CA ASN A 153 9.26 1.93 16.51
C ASN A 153 8.29 3.12 16.55
N LEU A 154 7.05 2.95 16.13
CA LEU A 154 6.04 4.00 16.18
C LEU A 154 5.74 4.46 17.62
N LYS A 155 5.73 3.53 18.58
CA LYS A 155 5.56 3.85 20.01
C LYS A 155 6.75 4.62 20.55
N LEU A 156 7.99 4.18 20.27
CA LEU A 156 9.21 4.85 20.75
C LEU A 156 9.37 6.26 20.17
N LEU A 157 8.87 6.49 18.95
CA LEU A 157 8.82 7.82 18.33
C LEU A 157 7.68 8.70 18.83
N GLY A 158 6.81 8.16 19.68
CA GLY A 158 5.62 8.89 20.16
C GLY A 158 4.54 9.12 19.11
N TRP A 159 4.59 8.40 18.00
CA TRP A 159 3.61 8.54 16.90
C TRP A 159 2.32 7.77 17.13
N ILE A 160 2.34 6.79 18.02
CA ILE A 160 1.16 6.08 18.51
C ILE A 160 1.21 5.96 20.02
N ASP A 161 0.05 5.99 20.65
CA ASP A 161 -0.10 5.70 22.08
C ASP A 161 -0.95 4.45 22.28
N ARG A 162 -0.42 3.30 21.87
CA ARG A 162 -1.06 1.99 22.06
C ARG A 162 -0.37 1.22 23.16
N ASP A 163 -1.15 0.44 23.90
CA ASP A 163 -0.62 -0.57 24.80
C ASP A 163 -0.04 -1.72 23.95
N LEU A 164 1.24 -2.03 24.15
CA LEU A 164 1.96 -3.11 23.48
C LEU A 164 2.30 -4.28 24.40
N THR A 165 1.73 -4.36 25.61
CA THR A 165 2.04 -5.41 26.60
C THR A 165 1.74 -6.82 26.07
N ALA A 166 0.75 -6.98 25.18
CA ALA A 166 0.41 -8.25 24.55
C ALA A 166 1.33 -8.62 23.35
N LEU A 167 2.25 -7.72 22.93
CA LEU A 167 3.03 -7.92 21.70
C LEU A 167 3.94 -9.16 21.77
N GLY A 168 4.55 -9.44 22.91
CA GLY A 168 5.35 -10.64 23.11
C GLY A 168 4.55 -11.94 22.95
N THR A 169 3.33 -11.97 23.50
CA THR A 169 2.42 -13.12 23.32
C THR A 169 1.99 -13.24 21.86
N TYR A 170 1.68 -12.14 21.18
CA TYR A 170 1.36 -12.13 19.75
C TYR A 170 2.50 -12.74 18.91
N CYS A 171 3.74 -12.31 19.14
CA CYS A 171 4.90 -12.83 18.41
C CYS A 171 5.09 -14.34 18.67
N ARG A 172 4.97 -14.79 19.93
CA ARG A 172 5.10 -16.20 20.27
C ARG A 172 4.02 -17.05 19.58
N VAL A 173 2.76 -16.66 19.66
CA VAL A 173 1.66 -17.40 19.00
C VAL A 173 1.86 -17.43 17.48
N ALA A 174 2.27 -16.31 16.87
CA ALA A 174 2.54 -16.28 15.45
C ALA A 174 3.73 -17.18 15.06
N SER A 175 4.81 -17.18 15.87
CA SER A 175 5.98 -18.04 15.66
C SER A 175 5.62 -19.53 15.74
N GLU A 176 4.88 -19.93 16.76
CA GLU A 176 4.40 -21.29 16.94
C GLU A 176 3.50 -21.75 15.78
N ALA A 177 2.56 -20.91 15.35
CA ALA A 177 1.67 -21.20 14.22
C ALA A 177 2.40 -21.33 12.87
N LEU A 178 3.54 -20.68 12.72
CA LEU A 178 4.36 -20.68 11.51
C LEU A 178 5.50 -21.71 11.57
N LEU A 179 5.64 -22.43 12.67
CA LEU A 179 6.76 -23.37 12.91
C LEU A 179 8.13 -22.71 12.75
N ARG A 180 8.29 -21.47 13.27
CA ARG A 180 9.52 -20.67 13.20
C ARG A 180 10.08 -20.35 14.58
#